data_ea56402f09980b35bddbad00acfc9eee
#
_entry.id   ea56402f09980b35bddbad00acfc9eee
#
_cell.length_a   1.000
_cell.length_b   1.000
_cell.length_c   1.000
_cell.angle_alpha   90.00
_cell.angle_beta   90.00
_cell.angle_gamma   90.00
#
_symmetry.space_group_name_H-M   'P 1'
#
loop_
_entity.id
_entity.type
_entity.pdbx_description
1 polymer ?
#
loop_
_entity_poly.entity_id
_entity_poly.type
_entity_poly.pdbx_seq_one_letter_code
_entity_poly.pdbx_strand_id
1 'polypeptide(L)'
;MAKEAKTNAMRMLDRQKVKYEAFPYECDEFIDGLHSADLIGAPYEQSFKTLVMEGKSGGYYVFVVPIEKEVDRKAAAKAVGEKAVDMIHVKDILKITGYVRGGCSPLGMKKAYPTVYDASAGNFDEIYVSGGRIGLTLKVPLEPLLKVTNGKLADITLSLIHI
;
A
#
# COMPACT_ATOMS: atom_id res chain seq x y z
N MET A 1 28.79 -3.21 10.97
CA MET A 1 27.47 -2.68 10.97
C MET A 1 26.46 -3.76 10.58
N ALA A 2 25.46 -3.96 11.39
CA ALA A 2 24.47 -4.98 11.09
C ALA A 2 23.63 -4.56 9.88
N LYS A 3 23.51 -5.48 8.92
CA LYS A 3 22.56 -5.30 7.84
C LYS A 3 21.17 -5.49 8.39
N GLU A 4 20.27 -4.58 8.06
CA GLU A 4 18.89 -4.77 8.41
C GLU A 4 18.33 -5.97 7.64
N ALA A 5 17.54 -6.77 8.32
CA ALA A 5 16.92 -7.94 7.71
C ALA A 5 15.93 -7.51 6.63
N LYS A 6 15.81 -8.32 5.59
CA LYS A 6 14.80 -8.09 4.57
C LYS A 6 13.41 -8.27 5.16
N THR A 7 12.50 -7.41 4.72
CA THR A 7 11.08 -7.51 5.13
C THR A 7 10.40 -8.62 4.34
N ASN A 8 9.20 -9.00 4.78
CA ASN A 8 8.39 -9.96 4.04
C ASN A 8 8.05 -9.43 2.63
N ALA A 9 7.85 -8.12 2.51
CA ALA A 9 7.62 -7.50 1.20
C ALA A 9 8.80 -7.73 0.26
N MET A 10 10.02 -7.48 0.74
CA MET A 10 11.23 -7.68 -0.05
C MET A 10 11.43 -9.15 -0.41
N ARG A 11 11.20 -10.05 0.55
CA ARG A 11 11.33 -11.49 0.30
C ARG A 11 10.35 -11.97 -0.77
N MET A 12 9.14 -11.44 -0.76
CA MET A 12 8.12 -11.79 -1.75
C MET A 12 8.57 -11.38 -3.15
N LEU A 13 9.10 -10.15 -3.29
CA LEU A 13 9.63 -9.67 -4.56
C LEU A 13 10.83 -10.49 -5.02
N ASP A 14 11.73 -10.82 -4.10
CA ASP A 14 12.90 -11.64 -4.43
C ASP A 14 12.50 -13.02 -4.94
N ARG A 15 11.53 -13.66 -4.28
CA ARG A 15 11.04 -14.98 -4.71
C ARG A 15 10.43 -14.94 -6.10
N GLN A 16 9.79 -13.85 -6.45
CA GLN A 16 9.15 -13.67 -7.75
C GLN A 16 10.12 -13.08 -8.79
N LYS A 17 11.38 -12.86 -8.40
CA LYS A 17 12.42 -12.31 -9.25
C LYS A 17 12.06 -10.93 -9.81
N VAL A 18 11.40 -10.11 -9.00
CA VAL A 18 11.03 -8.74 -9.34
C VAL A 18 12.13 -7.80 -8.87
N LYS A 19 12.64 -6.97 -9.78
CA LYS A 19 13.61 -5.95 -9.43
C LYS A 19 12.91 -4.76 -8.82
N TYR A 20 13.47 -4.23 -7.73
CA TYR A 20 12.92 -3.06 -7.05
C TYR A 20 14.06 -2.24 -6.47
N GLU A 21 13.78 -0.99 -6.11
CA GLU A 21 14.73 -0.15 -5.40
C GLU A 21 14.23 0.08 -3.98
N ALA A 22 15.15 0.00 -3.02
CA ALA A 22 14.83 0.25 -1.62
C ALA A 22 15.32 1.63 -1.21
N PHE A 23 14.47 2.40 -0.54
CA PHE A 23 14.78 3.74 -0.05
C PHE A 23 14.60 3.76 1.46
N PRO A 24 15.65 3.44 2.24
CA PRO A 24 15.59 3.57 3.68
C PRO A 24 15.70 5.04 4.07
N TYR A 25 15.06 5.42 5.17
CA TYR A 25 15.17 6.75 5.73
C TYR A 25 15.08 6.67 7.24
N GLU A 26 15.74 7.60 7.92
CA GLU A 26 15.74 7.59 9.39
C GLU A 26 14.39 8.06 9.91
N CYS A 27 13.79 7.22 10.76
CA CYS A 27 12.50 7.50 11.36
C CYS A 27 12.31 6.56 12.54
N ASP A 28 12.20 7.13 13.75
CA ASP A 28 12.03 6.33 14.97
C ASP A 28 10.58 5.95 15.21
N GLU A 29 9.65 6.68 14.61
CA GLU A 29 8.23 6.46 14.80
C GLU A 29 7.47 6.75 13.51
N PHE A 30 6.17 6.48 13.54
CA PHE A 30 5.33 6.71 12.37
C PHE A 30 5.30 8.18 11.96
N ILE A 31 5.51 8.41 10.67
CA ILE A 31 5.27 9.71 10.04
C ILE A 31 4.33 9.48 8.86
N ASP A 32 3.63 10.54 8.43
CA ASP A 32 2.67 10.41 7.34
C ASP A 32 3.38 10.17 6.00
N GLY A 33 2.59 9.76 4.99
CA GLY A 33 3.13 9.45 3.66
C GLY A 33 3.80 10.63 2.97
N LEU A 34 3.31 11.85 3.20
CA LEU A 34 3.90 13.05 2.60
C LEU A 34 5.31 13.26 3.13
N HIS A 35 5.50 13.13 4.44
CA HIS A 35 6.82 13.23 5.06
C HIS A 35 7.77 12.15 4.53
N SER A 36 7.29 10.92 4.42
CA SER A 36 8.10 9.82 3.90
C SER A 36 8.56 10.09 2.47
N ALA A 37 7.64 10.57 1.63
CA ALA A 37 7.96 10.90 0.25
C ALA A 37 8.98 12.03 0.16
N ASP A 38 8.85 13.06 1.00
CA ASP A 38 9.80 14.18 1.04
C ASP A 38 11.20 13.69 1.40
N LEU A 39 11.31 12.79 2.38
CA LEU A 39 12.60 12.28 2.84
C LEU A 39 13.38 11.54 1.77
N ILE A 40 12.70 10.88 0.85
CA ILE A 40 13.36 10.12 -0.22
C ILE A 40 13.26 10.82 -1.58
N GLY A 41 12.64 11.98 -1.65
CA GLY A 41 12.52 12.73 -2.89
C GLY A 41 11.53 12.13 -3.88
N ALA A 42 10.55 11.34 -3.41
CA ALA A 42 9.58 10.72 -4.29
C ALA A 42 8.44 11.68 -4.62
N PRO A 43 7.98 11.72 -5.88
CA PRO A 43 6.81 12.53 -6.25
C PRO A 43 5.56 12.04 -5.50
N TYR A 44 4.74 12.96 -5.01
CA TYR A 44 3.54 12.61 -4.26
C TYR A 44 2.55 11.79 -5.11
N GLU A 45 2.34 12.17 -6.35
CA GLU A 45 1.40 11.49 -7.24
C GLU A 45 1.82 10.06 -7.58
N GLN A 46 3.09 9.73 -7.40
CA GLN A 46 3.65 8.41 -7.65
C GLN A 46 3.82 7.60 -6.38
N SER A 47 3.54 8.20 -5.22
CA SER A 47 3.70 7.57 -3.91
C SER A 47 2.35 7.13 -3.39
N PHE A 48 2.26 5.87 -2.97
CA PHE A 48 0.99 5.25 -2.59
C PHE A 48 1.03 4.76 -1.16
N LYS A 49 -0.10 4.89 -0.48
CA LYS A 49 -0.30 4.35 0.87
C LYS A 49 -1.19 3.12 0.79
N THR A 50 -1.02 2.21 1.73
CA THR A 50 -1.75 0.95 1.78
C THR A 50 -2.77 1.02 2.91
N LEU A 51 -4.04 0.90 2.57
CA LEU A 51 -5.15 0.94 3.52
C LEU A 51 -5.81 -0.43 3.59
N VAL A 52 -6.12 -0.87 4.80
CA VAL A 52 -6.83 -2.13 5.00
C VAL A 52 -8.21 -1.82 5.53
N MET A 53 -9.22 -2.36 4.87
CA MET A 53 -10.61 -2.13 5.21
C MET A 53 -11.35 -3.44 5.41
N GLU A 54 -12.36 -3.39 6.25
CA GLU A 54 -13.24 -4.53 6.47
C GLU A 54 -14.56 -4.28 5.75
N GLY A 55 -14.99 -5.26 4.96
CA GLY A 55 -16.27 -5.20 4.29
C GLY A 55 -17.41 -5.58 5.24
N LYS A 56 -18.61 -5.18 4.89
CA LYS A 56 -19.80 -5.50 5.68
C LYS A 56 -19.98 -7.01 5.87
N SER A 57 -19.48 -7.81 4.91
CA SER A 57 -19.53 -9.27 4.99
C SER A 57 -18.54 -9.86 5.99
N GLY A 58 -17.63 -9.05 6.52
CA GLY A 58 -16.56 -9.51 7.41
C GLY A 58 -15.23 -9.78 6.72
N GLY A 59 -15.18 -9.69 5.40
CA GLY A 59 -13.93 -9.87 4.65
C GLY A 59 -13.02 -8.66 4.72
N TYR A 60 -11.72 -8.88 4.56
CA TYR A 60 -10.73 -7.80 4.55
C TYR A 60 -10.22 -7.55 3.15
N TYR A 61 -9.95 -6.28 2.86
CA TYR A 61 -9.51 -5.82 1.54
C TYR A 61 -8.40 -4.80 1.68
N VAL A 62 -7.53 -4.77 0.69
CA VAL A 62 -6.39 -3.85 0.66
C VAL A 62 -6.59 -2.85 -0.47
N PHE A 63 -6.50 -1.57 -0.15
CA PHE A 63 -6.62 -0.49 -1.13
C PHE A 63 -5.34 0.33 -1.12
N VAL A 64 -4.76 0.52 -2.31
CA VAL A 64 -3.50 1.24 -2.47
C VAL A 64 -3.80 2.52 -3.26
N VAL A 65 -3.66 3.65 -2.59
CA VAL A 65 -4.06 4.96 -3.13
C VAL A 65 -2.94 5.99 -2.97
N PRO A 66 -2.93 7.04 -3.83
CA PRO A 66 -1.93 8.10 -3.69
C PRO A 66 -1.95 8.70 -2.28
N ILE A 67 -0.77 9.02 -1.76
CA ILE A 67 -0.63 9.49 -0.37
C ILE A 67 -1.38 10.79 -0.10
N GLU A 68 -1.60 11.62 -1.11
CA GLU A 68 -2.28 12.91 -0.94
C GLU A 68 -3.78 12.85 -1.24
N LYS A 69 -4.32 11.65 -1.54
CA LYS A 69 -5.73 11.48 -1.86
C LYS A 69 -6.44 10.67 -0.79
N GLU A 70 -7.77 10.88 -0.72
CA GLU A 70 -8.63 10.14 0.16
C GLU A 70 -9.31 9.01 -0.62
N VAL A 71 -9.49 7.87 0.02
CA VAL A 71 -10.24 6.77 -0.59
C VAL A 71 -11.71 7.13 -0.66
N ASP A 72 -12.35 6.82 -1.79
CA ASP A 72 -13.80 6.91 -1.93
C ASP A 72 -14.37 5.57 -1.48
N ARG A 73 -14.95 5.53 -0.28
CA ARG A 73 -15.42 4.27 0.31
C ARG A 73 -16.51 3.59 -0.52
N LYS A 74 -17.36 4.34 -1.18
CA LYS A 74 -18.39 3.76 -2.04
C LYS A 74 -17.78 3.10 -3.26
N ALA A 75 -16.83 3.78 -3.91
CA ALA A 75 -16.14 3.22 -5.06
C ALA A 75 -15.29 2.00 -4.66
N ALA A 76 -14.64 2.07 -3.49
CA ALA A 76 -13.85 0.96 -2.98
C ALA A 76 -14.72 -0.26 -2.70
N ALA A 77 -15.88 -0.07 -2.05
CA ALA A 77 -16.82 -1.15 -1.78
C ALA A 77 -17.29 -1.81 -3.08
N LYS A 78 -17.65 -0.98 -4.05
CA LYS A 78 -18.09 -1.47 -5.35
C LYS A 78 -17.01 -2.29 -6.05
N ALA A 79 -15.76 -1.85 -5.94
CA ALA A 79 -14.64 -2.52 -6.59
C ALA A 79 -14.42 -3.95 -6.08
N VAL A 80 -14.82 -4.23 -4.84
CA VAL A 80 -14.65 -5.55 -4.22
C VAL A 80 -15.96 -6.29 -4.01
N GLY A 81 -17.08 -5.74 -4.49
CA GLY A 81 -18.37 -6.41 -4.38
C GLY A 81 -19.00 -6.37 -3.00
N GLU A 82 -18.64 -5.38 -2.18
CA GLU A 82 -19.19 -5.19 -0.84
C GLU A 82 -20.25 -4.09 -0.84
N LYS A 83 -21.17 -4.16 0.12
CA LYS A 83 -22.14 -3.09 0.32
C LYS A 83 -21.52 -1.87 0.95
N ALA A 84 -20.53 -2.08 1.81
CA ALA A 84 -19.80 -1.01 2.49
C ALA A 84 -18.45 -1.54 2.95
N VAL A 85 -17.47 -0.64 3.06
CA VAL A 85 -16.15 -0.95 3.63
C VAL A 85 -15.79 0.16 4.61
N ASP A 86 -15.14 -0.21 5.70
CA ASP A 86 -14.67 0.73 6.74
C ASP A 86 -13.24 0.40 7.12
N MET A 87 -12.50 1.44 7.53
CA MET A 87 -11.12 1.23 8.01
C MET A 87 -11.14 0.30 9.22
N ILE A 88 -10.19 -0.61 9.27
CA ILE A 88 -9.99 -1.43 10.46
C ILE A 88 -9.40 -0.56 11.57
N HIS A 89 -9.55 -0.99 12.82
CA HIS A 89 -8.95 -0.29 13.94
C HIS A 89 -7.43 -0.41 13.89
N VAL A 90 -6.74 0.67 14.30
CA VAL A 90 -5.27 0.68 14.32
C VAL A 90 -4.72 -0.49 15.14
N LYS A 91 -5.37 -0.82 16.26
CA LYS A 91 -4.96 -1.93 17.14
C LYS A 91 -5.01 -3.29 16.44
N ASP A 92 -5.77 -3.43 15.36
CA ASP A 92 -5.96 -4.70 14.66
C ASP A 92 -5.04 -4.85 13.43
N ILE A 93 -4.33 -3.78 13.05
CA ILE A 93 -3.49 -3.80 11.84
C ILE A 93 -2.46 -4.93 11.89
N LEU A 94 -1.72 -5.04 13.00
CA LEU A 94 -0.68 -6.07 13.13
C LEU A 94 -1.27 -7.47 13.04
N LYS A 95 -2.38 -7.69 13.73
CA LYS A 95 -3.05 -8.99 13.75
C LYS A 95 -3.53 -9.41 12.37
N ILE A 96 -4.07 -8.47 11.60
CA ILE A 96 -4.66 -8.76 10.29
C ILE A 96 -3.59 -8.84 9.20
N THR A 97 -2.63 -7.93 9.19
CA THR A 97 -1.66 -7.80 8.09
C THR A 97 -0.29 -8.38 8.39
N GLY A 98 0.10 -8.43 9.64
CA GLY A 98 1.47 -8.78 10.05
C GLY A 98 2.40 -7.57 10.06
N TYR A 99 1.90 -6.39 9.75
CA TYR A 99 2.67 -5.14 9.72
C TYR A 99 2.18 -4.16 10.76
N VAL A 100 3.07 -3.29 11.22
CA VAL A 100 2.68 -2.21 12.13
C VAL A 100 2.15 -1.01 11.33
N ARG A 101 1.41 -0.13 12.00
CA ARG A 101 0.95 1.12 11.38
C ARG A 101 2.15 1.91 10.88
N GLY A 102 2.06 2.43 9.67
CA GLY A 102 3.15 3.17 9.02
C GLY A 102 4.15 2.29 8.29
N GLY A 103 4.08 0.98 8.50
CA GLY A 103 4.92 0.02 7.81
C GLY A 103 4.12 -0.99 6.99
N CYS A 104 2.83 -0.74 6.79
CA CYS A 104 1.96 -1.68 6.09
C CYS A 104 2.22 -1.63 4.58
N SER A 105 2.59 -2.78 4.01
CA SER A 105 2.87 -2.93 2.58
C SER A 105 1.79 -3.79 1.93
N PRO A 106 1.48 -3.58 0.65
CA PRO A 106 0.58 -4.51 -0.06
C PRO A 106 1.22 -5.85 -0.33
N LEU A 107 2.53 -5.94 -0.14
CA LEU A 107 3.33 -7.14 -0.37
C LEU A 107 3.59 -7.88 0.94
N GLY A 108 3.52 -9.22 0.91
CA GLY A 108 3.98 -10.02 2.04
C GLY A 108 3.10 -10.01 3.27
N MET A 109 1.83 -9.68 3.15
CA MET A 109 0.89 -9.76 4.26
C MET A 109 0.69 -11.21 4.72
N LYS A 110 0.20 -11.39 5.95
CA LYS A 110 -0.07 -12.72 6.52
C LYS A 110 -0.96 -13.57 5.62
N LYS A 111 -1.94 -12.94 4.97
CA LYS A 111 -2.86 -13.60 4.05
C LYS A 111 -2.93 -12.79 2.76
N ALA A 112 -3.28 -13.45 1.68
CA ALA A 112 -3.46 -12.81 0.39
C ALA A 112 -4.87 -12.22 0.31
N TYR A 113 -5.04 -11.01 0.82
CA TYR A 113 -6.31 -10.29 0.73
C TYR A 113 -6.50 -9.71 -0.67
N PRO A 114 -7.75 -9.62 -1.15
CA PRO A 114 -8.00 -8.93 -2.42
C PRO A 114 -7.45 -7.51 -2.36
N THR A 115 -6.71 -7.11 -3.38
CA THR A 115 -5.98 -5.85 -3.42
C THR A 115 -6.41 -5.04 -4.63
N VAL A 116 -6.75 -3.77 -4.41
CA VAL A 116 -7.15 -2.85 -5.48
C VAL A 116 -6.26 -1.62 -5.40
N TYR A 117 -5.67 -1.28 -6.53
CA TYR A 117 -4.84 -0.09 -6.68
C TYR A 117 -5.67 0.98 -7.37
N ASP A 118 -5.54 2.24 -6.91
CA ASP A 118 -6.22 3.32 -7.60
C ASP A 118 -5.78 3.37 -9.05
N ALA A 119 -6.72 3.67 -9.94
CA ALA A 119 -6.47 3.70 -11.38
C ALA A 119 -5.31 4.62 -11.76
N SER A 120 -5.04 5.67 -10.97
CA SER A 120 -3.93 6.58 -11.21
C SER A 120 -2.57 5.91 -11.21
N ALA A 121 -2.44 4.75 -10.55
CA ALA A 121 -1.20 3.99 -10.58
C ALA A 121 -0.82 3.58 -12.00
N GLY A 122 -1.82 3.37 -12.85
CA GLY A 122 -1.61 3.00 -14.24
C GLY A 122 -0.91 4.07 -15.09
N ASN A 123 -0.77 5.29 -14.55
CA ASN A 123 -0.05 6.36 -15.24
C ASN A 123 1.47 6.24 -15.09
N PHE A 124 1.94 5.28 -14.29
CA PHE A 124 3.37 5.15 -14.00
C PHE A 124 3.86 3.73 -14.30
N ASP A 125 5.10 3.61 -14.74
CA ASP A 125 5.74 2.32 -14.90
C ASP A 125 6.14 1.70 -13.57
N GLU A 126 6.43 2.56 -12.59
CA GLU A 126 6.82 2.16 -11.23
C GLU A 126 6.09 3.05 -10.23
N ILE A 127 5.79 2.49 -9.06
CA ILE A 127 5.20 3.28 -7.97
C ILE A 127 5.99 3.02 -6.67
N TYR A 128 5.84 3.94 -5.73
CA TYR A 128 6.45 3.82 -4.40
C TYR A 128 5.41 3.31 -3.42
N VAL A 129 5.76 2.27 -2.67
CA VAL A 129 4.91 1.70 -1.62
C VAL A 129 5.75 1.41 -0.38
N SER A 130 5.11 1.25 0.77
CA SER A 130 5.83 0.88 1.98
C SER A 130 6.58 -0.43 1.78
N GLY A 131 7.77 -0.49 2.35
CA GLY A 131 8.62 -1.68 2.26
C GLY A 131 8.36 -2.72 3.35
N GLY A 132 7.39 -2.48 4.24
CA GLY A 132 7.06 -3.45 5.28
C GLY A 132 7.62 -3.11 6.66
N ARG A 133 8.15 -1.92 6.82
CA ARG A 133 8.52 -1.37 8.14
C ARG A 133 8.59 0.14 8.04
N ILE A 134 8.47 0.80 9.18
CA ILE A 134 8.66 2.26 9.27
C ILE A 134 10.10 2.57 8.84
N GLY A 135 10.28 3.59 8.00
CA GLY A 135 11.61 3.98 7.53
C GLY A 135 12.08 3.25 6.29
N LEU A 136 11.17 2.57 5.58
CA LEU A 136 11.53 1.88 4.35
C LEU A 136 10.43 2.01 3.31
N THR A 137 10.78 2.55 2.14
CA THR A 137 9.90 2.63 0.98
C THR A 137 10.55 1.88 -0.18
N LEU A 138 9.74 1.20 -0.97
CA LEU A 138 10.21 0.50 -2.15
C LEU A 138 9.63 1.14 -3.40
N LYS A 139 10.44 1.27 -4.45
CA LYS A 139 9.97 1.62 -5.77
C LYS A 139 9.88 0.33 -6.58
N VAL A 140 8.68 -0.02 -7.02
CA VAL A 140 8.39 -1.32 -7.62
C VAL A 140 7.73 -1.13 -8.98
N PRO A 141 8.14 -1.91 -10.01
CA PRO A 141 7.45 -1.88 -11.28
C PRO A 141 5.99 -2.28 -11.12
N LEU A 142 5.08 -1.52 -11.71
CA LEU A 142 3.65 -1.72 -11.48
C LEU A 142 3.13 -3.07 -11.97
N GLU A 143 3.48 -3.46 -13.18
CA GLU A 143 2.97 -4.71 -13.75
C GLU A 143 3.32 -5.93 -12.91
N PRO A 144 4.61 -6.12 -12.53
CA PRO A 144 4.95 -7.21 -11.62
C PRO A 144 4.27 -7.09 -10.26
N LEU A 145 4.13 -5.86 -9.74
CA LEU A 145 3.47 -5.64 -8.46
C LEU A 145 2.01 -6.13 -8.51
N LEU A 146 1.29 -5.79 -9.57
CA LEU A 146 -0.08 -6.25 -9.76
C LEU A 146 -0.15 -7.78 -9.82
N LYS A 147 0.80 -8.42 -10.51
CA LYS A 147 0.83 -9.87 -10.61
C LYS A 147 1.09 -10.55 -9.28
N VAL A 148 2.10 -10.05 -8.55
CA VAL A 148 2.52 -10.67 -7.28
C VAL A 148 1.42 -10.56 -6.24
N THR A 149 0.68 -9.45 -6.21
CA THR A 149 -0.40 -9.25 -5.24
C THR A 149 -1.77 -9.66 -5.79
N ASN A 150 -1.83 -10.11 -7.03
CA ASN A 150 -3.09 -10.40 -7.72
C ASN A 150 -4.02 -9.19 -7.65
N GLY A 151 -3.44 -8.01 -7.81
CA GLY A 151 -4.15 -6.75 -7.71
C GLY A 151 -4.80 -6.32 -9.01
N LYS A 152 -5.73 -5.40 -8.89
CA LYS A 152 -6.38 -4.79 -10.05
C LYS A 152 -6.43 -3.29 -9.88
N LEU A 153 -6.65 -2.58 -10.99
CA LEU A 153 -6.80 -1.12 -11.00
C LEU A 153 -8.29 -0.78 -11.00
N ALA A 154 -8.66 0.23 -10.22
CA ALA A 154 -10.02 0.76 -10.22
C ALA A 154 -9.98 2.20 -9.71
N ASP A 155 -10.93 3.02 -10.12
CA ASP A 155 -11.02 4.40 -9.66
C ASP A 155 -11.66 4.38 -8.25
N ILE A 156 -10.84 4.57 -7.24
CA ILE A 156 -11.25 4.42 -5.84
C ILE A 156 -10.92 5.63 -4.96
N THR A 157 -10.53 6.75 -5.55
CA THR A 157 -10.23 7.96 -4.79
C THR A 157 -11.27 9.04 -5.02
N LEU A 158 -11.43 9.93 -4.02
CA LEU A 158 -12.34 11.05 -4.15
C LEU A 158 -11.82 12.03 -5.19
N SER A 159 -12.75 12.55 -5.99
CA SER A 159 -12.41 13.56 -6.99
C SER A 159 -12.27 14.93 -6.33
N LEU A 160 -11.21 15.67 -6.67
CA LEU A 160 -11.01 17.04 -6.20
C LEU A 160 -12.12 17.98 -6.67
N ILE A 161 -12.81 17.62 -7.73
CA ILE A 161 -13.90 18.42 -8.28
C ILE A 161 -15.11 18.49 -7.34
N HIS A 162 -15.22 17.54 -6.44
CA HIS A 162 -16.35 17.44 -5.50
C HIS A 162 -16.08 18.08 -4.15
N ILE A 163 -14.99 18.80 -4.02
CA ILE A 163 -14.66 19.53 -2.79
C ILE A 163 -15.57 20.76 -2.66
#